data_f29c8600f557cd693f4c4e170b49be42
#
_entry.id   f29c8600f557cd693f4c4e170b49be42
#
_cell.length_a   1.000
_cell.length_b   1.000
_cell.length_c   1.000
_cell.angle_alpha   90.00
_cell.angle_beta   90.00
_cell.angle_gamma   90.00
#
_symmetry.space_group_name_H-M   'P 1'
#
loop_
_entity.id
_entity.type
_entity.pdbx_description
1 polymer ?
#
loop_
_entity_poly.entity_id
_entity_poly.type
_entity_poly.pdbx_seq_one_letter_code
_entity_poly.pdbx_strand_id
1 'polypeptide(L)'
;MVKKFVVRIMCILICIGITMSMPACSSESKNEKYTIYYTNSSKDKLIGSSCMLDTSMSVEDKVRTLLDNMGVRSSSKDEYIIKPDNVNLLESSVKGKTASLNYTTTYKQMPSQVELLYRAAVVKTLTQLDDISYVHFYVD
;
A
#
# COMPACT_ATOMS: atom_id res chain seq x y z
N MET A 1 -11.73 -4.24 -69.44
CA MET A 1 -11.46 -5.15 -68.29
C MET A 1 -10.42 -4.62 -67.32
N VAL A 2 -9.36 -3.97 -67.76
CA VAL A 2 -8.24 -3.50 -66.91
C VAL A 2 -8.68 -2.47 -65.82
N LYS A 3 -9.57 -1.51 -66.16
CA LYS A 3 -10.01 -0.49 -65.17
C LYS A 3 -10.75 -1.05 -63.95
N LYS A 4 -11.54 -2.11 -64.14
CA LYS A 4 -12.24 -2.76 -63.00
C LYS A 4 -11.28 -3.58 -62.10
N PHE A 5 -10.20 -4.07 -62.68
CA PHE A 5 -9.18 -4.84 -61.94
C PHE A 5 -8.32 -3.92 -61.08
N VAL A 6 -7.93 -2.74 -61.62
CA VAL A 6 -7.15 -1.71 -60.90
C VAL A 6 -7.92 -1.13 -59.71
N VAL A 7 -9.23 -0.86 -59.87
CA VAL A 7 -10.08 -0.36 -58.76
C VAL A 7 -10.22 -1.40 -57.64
N ARG A 8 -10.34 -2.70 -58.00
CA ARG A 8 -10.39 -3.77 -56.97
C ARG A 8 -9.08 -3.93 -56.16
N ILE A 9 -7.95 -3.80 -56.86
CA ILE A 9 -6.63 -3.86 -56.20
C ILE A 9 -6.43 -2.64 -55.29
N MET A 10 -6.88 -1.45 -55.74
CA MET A 10 -6.77 -0.21 -54.95
C MET A 10 -7.68 -0.24 -53.69
N CYS A 11 -8.87 -0.85 -53.75
CA CYS A 11 -9.72 -1.07 -52.59
C CYS A 11 -9.11 -2.07 -51.58
N ILE A 12 -8.43 -3.10 -52.06
CA ILE A 12 -7.79 -4.07 -51.19
C ILE A 12 -6.57 -3.47 -50.44
N LEU A 13 -5.82 -2.58 -51.10
CA LEU A 13 -4.70 -1.88 -50.51
C LEU A 13 -5.11 -0.84 -49.46
N ILE A 14 -6.30 -0.26 -49.58
CA ILE A 14 -6.85 0.69 -48.59
C ILE A 14 -7.37 -0.03 -47.35
N CYS A 15 -7.83 -1.29 -47.48
CA CYS A 15 -8.30 -2.10 -46.32
C CYS A 15 -7.20 -2.64 -45.44
N ILE A 16 -5.94 -2.72 -45.92
CA ILE A 16 -4.80 -3.25 -45.17
C ILE A 16 -4.13 -2.18 -44.31
N GLY A 17 -4.44 -0.88 -44.52
CA GLY A 17 -3.82 0.26 -43.84
C GLY A 17 -4.41 0.64 -42.48
N ILE A 18 -5.52 0.01 -42.05
CA ILE A 18 -6.10 0.28 -40.71
C ILE A 18 -5.70 -0.85 -39.76
N THR A 19 -4.41 -1.03 -39.53
CA THR A 19 -3.95 -1.64 -38.30
C THR A 19 -4.21 -0.61 -37.19
N MET A 20 -5.29 -0.81 -36.46
CA MET A 20 -5.53 -0.12 -35.21
C MET A 20 -4.29 -0.32 -34.31
N SER A 21 -3.42 0.66 -34.30
CA SER A 21 -2.49 0.86 -33.21
C SER A 21 -3.35 1.23 -31.97
N MET A 22 -3.89 0.21 -31.31
CA MET A 22 -4.35 0.37 -29.94
C MET A 22 -3.14 0.86 -29.15
N PRO A 23 -3.16 2.08 -28.57
CA PRO A 23 -2.20 2.38 -27.54
C PRO A 23 -2.47 1.35 -26.43
N ALA A 24 -1.62 0.36 -26.31
CA ALA A 24 -1.55 -0.40 -25.09
C ALA A 24 -1.14 0.60 -24.01
N CYS A 25 -2.14 1.15 -23.29
CA CYS A 25 -1.92 1.75 -22.00
C CYS A 25 -1.41 0.62 -21.09
N SER A 26 -0.14 0.30 -21.19
CA SER A 26 0.59 -0.28 -20.09
C SER A 26 0.62 0.83 -19.04
N SER A 27 -0.28 0.81 -18.09
CA SER A 27 -0.11 1.53 -16.84
C SER A 27 1.16 0.95 -16.22
N GLU A 28 2.26 1.62 -16.45
CA GLU A 28 3.53 1.31 -15.80
C GLU A 28 3.27 1.54 -14.31
N SER A 29 3.03 0.45 -13.58
CA SER A 29 2.85 0.46 -12.14
C SER A 29 4.15 0.97 -11.54
N LYS A 30 4.18 2.25 -11.19
CA LYS A 30 5.31 2.86 -10.49
C LYS A 30 5.19 2.46 -9.03
N ASN A 31 6.16 1.70 -8.56
CA ASN A 31 6.27 1.35 -7.14
C ASN A 31 7.08 2.40 -6.40
N GLU A 32 6.60 2.79 -5.24
CA GLU A 32 7.28 3.68 -4.32
C GLU A 32 7.68 2.92 -3.05
N LYS A 33 8.84 3.27 -2.52
CA LYS A 33 9.43 2.60 -1.35
C LYS A 33 9.04 3.31 -0.07
N TYR A 34 8.41 2.56 0.83
CA TYR A 34 8.09 2.96 2.20
C TYR A 34 8.86 2.12 3.22
N THR A 35 8.91 2.57 4.46
CA THR A 35 9.50 1.82 5.58
C THR A 35 8.40 1.43 6.56
N ILE A 36 8.25 0.13 6.79
CA ILE A 36 7.44 -0.40 7.89
C ILE A 36 8.35 -0.72 9.08
N TYR A 37 7.80 -0.70 10.29
CA TYR A 37 8.61 -0.85 11.49
C TYR A 37 8.23 -2.08 12.30
N TYR A 38 9.26 -2.86 12.61
CA TYR A 38 9.28 -3.99 13.54
C TYR A 38 10.00 -3.60 14.82
N THR A 39 10.11 -4.54 15.76
CA THR A 39 10.97 -4.39 16.94
C THR A 39 12.08 -5.43 16.94
N ASN A 40 13.13 -5.20 17.73
CA ASN A 40 14.17 -6.19 18.00
C ASN A 40 13.69 -7.24 19.02
N SER A 41 14.52 -8.24 19.29
CA SER A 41 14.22 -9.31 20.26
C SER A 41 13.99 -8.80 21.69
N SER A 42 14.69 -7.72 22.09
CA SER A 42 14.55 -7.08 23.41
C SER A 42 13.32 -6.18 23.52
N LYS A 43 12.62 -5.91 22.42
CA LYS A 43 11.43 -5.02 22.35
C LYS A 43 11.70 -3.61 22.91
N ASP A 44 12.86 -3.04 22.63
CA ASP A 44 13.30 -1.74 23.12
C ASP A 44 13.60 -0.72 22.01
N LYS A 45 13.64 -1.15 20.74
CA LYS A 45 13.84 -0.26 19.60
C LYS A 45 13.09 -0.69 18.34
N LEU A 46 12.83 0.27 17.46
CA LEU A 46 12.24 0.02 16.15
C LEU A 46 13.31 -0.33 15.12
N ILE A 47 13.00 -1.31 14.28
CA ILE A 47 13.80 -1.73 13.12
C ILE A 47 12.96 -1.46 11.86
N GLY A 48 13.50 -0.68 10.93
CA GLY A 48 12.84 -0.37 9.68
C GLY A 48 13.09 -1.44 8.62
N SER A 49 12.03 -1.86 7.94
CA SER A 49 12.05 -2.78 6.81
C SER A 49 11.37 -2.16 5.59
N SER A 50 11.86 -2.49 4.40
CA SER A 50 11.33 -1.89 3.15
C SER A 50 10.02 -2.54 2.73
N CYS A 51 9.05 -1.71 2.34
CA CYS A 51 7.79 -2.10 1.73
C CYS A 51 7.59 -1.31 0.43
N MET A 52 7.20 -2.00 -0.64
CA MET A 52 6.92 -1.37 -1.93
C MET A 52 5.42 -1.28 -2.13
N LEU A 53 4.90 -0.10 -2.45
CA LEU A 53 3.49 0.12 -2.79
C LEU A 53 3.36 0.71 -4.18
N ASP A 54 2.28 0.36 -4.87
CA ASP A 54 1.90 0.98 -6.12
C ASP A 54 1.47 2.43 -5.88
N THR A 55 2.03 3.37 -6.63
CA THR A 55 1.70 4.80 -6.53
C THR A 55 0.25 5.10 -6.91
N SER A 56 -0.40 4.23 -7.68
CA SER A 56 -1.80 4.39 -8.10
C SER A 56 -2.82 4.05 -7.02
N MET A 57 -2.38 3.44 -5.90
CA MET A 57 -3.27 3.11 -4.78
C MET A 57 -3.84 4.37 -4.13
N SER A 58 -5.09 4.30 -3.67
CA SER A 58 -5.67 5.34 -2.81
C SER A 58 -4.88 5.46 -1.49
N VAL A 59 -4.98 6.62 -0.83
CA VAL A 59 -4.30 6.80 0.47
C VAL A 59 -4.83 5.83 1.52
N GLU A 60 -6.12 5.53 1.51
CA GLU A 60 -6.77 4.55 2.38
C GLU A 60 -6.20 3.15 2.17
N ASP A 61 -6.03 2.73 0.91
CA ASP A 61 -5.47 1.43 0.57
C ASP A 61 -3.99 1.35 0.94
N LYS A 62 -3.22 2.43 0.75
CA LYS A 62 -1.83 2.52 1.21
C LYS A 62 -1.74 2.37 2.73
N VAL A 63 -2.57 3.09 3.48
CA VAL A 63 -2.64 2.99 4.95
C VAL A 63 -2.92 1.56 5.37
N ARG A 64 -3.97 0.93 4.80
CA ARG A 64 -4.32 -0.46 5.11
C ARG A 64 -3.19 -1.43 4.80
N THR A 65 -2.62 -1.35 3.60
CA THR A 65 -1.55 -2.24 3.16
C THR A 65 -0.29 -2.12 4.03
N LEU A 66 0.08 -0.90 4.42
CA LEU A 66 1.22 -0.68 5.33
C LEU A 66 0.97 -1.30 6.71
N LEU A 67 -0.24 -1.13 7.28
CA LEU A 67 -0.60 -1.71 8.58
C LEU A 67 -0.67 -3.24 8.51
N ASP A 68 -1.21 -3.80 7.44
CA ASP A 68 -1.27 -5.25 7.22
C ASP A 68 0.14 -5.83 7.14
N ASN A 69 1.04 -5.20 6.38
CA ASN A 69 2.43 -5.63 6.25
C ASN A 69 3.21 -5.56 7.57
N MET A 70 2.91 -4.60 8.46
CA MET A 70 3.48 -4.56 9.82
C MET A 70 3.04 -5.75 10.68
N GLY A 71 1.91 -6.38 10.35
CA GLY A 71 1.38 -7.58 11.01
C GLY A 71 1.92 -8.90 10.44
N VAL A 72 2.65 -8.86 9.32
CA VAL A 72 3.23 -10.05 8.70
C VAL A 72 4.62 -10.31 9.26
N ARG A 73 4.93 -11.58 9.53
CA ARG A 73 6.25 -11.96 10.02
C ARG A 73 7.31 -11.66 8.96
N SER A 74 8.34 -10.90 9.36
CA SER A 74 9.49 -10.63 8.52
C SER A 74 10.30 -11.92 8.25
N SER A 75 10.97 -11.97 7.10
CA SER A 75 11.96 -12.99 6.79
C SER A 75 13.30 -12.78 7.53
N SER A 76 13.52 -11.59 8.08
CA SER A 76 14.70 -11.26 8.87
C SER A 76 14.61 -11.87 10.28
N LYS A 77 15.73 -12.40 10.77
CA LYS A 77 15.79 -13.04 12.11
C LYS A 77 15.67 -12.05 13.26
N ASP A 78 15.95 -10.76 12.99
CA ASP A 78 16.02 -9.72 14.03
C ASP A 78 14.77 -8.82 14.04
N GLU A 79 13.81 -9.10 13.18
CA GLU A 79 12.57 -8.32 13.03
C GLU A 79 11.39 -9.07 13.63
N TYR A 80 10.80 -8.51 14.68
CA TYR A 80 9.67 -9.09 15.41
C TYR A 80 8.43 -8.18 15.29
N ILE A 81 7.26 -8.80 15.13
CA ILE A 81 5.99 -8.07 15.15
C ILE A 81 5.79 -7.44 16.53
N ILE A 82 5.38 -6.16 16.56
CA ILE A 82 5.16 -5.42 17.80
C ILE A 82 3.76 -5.68 18.34
N LYS A 83 2.77 -5.67 17.44
CA LYS A 83 1.35 -5.82 17.80
C LYS A 83 1.07 -7.24 18.30
N PRO A 84 0.44 -7.39 19.47
CA PRO A 84 -0.03 -8.70 19.93
C PRO A 84 -1.08 -9.30 19.00
N ASP A 85 -1.11 -10.64 18.86
CA ASP A 85 -2.00 -11.35 17.95
C ASP A 85 -3.50 -11.13 18.24
N ASN A 86 -3.84 -10.91 19.52
CA ASN A 86 -5.22 -10.66 19.96
C ASN A 86 -5.69 -9.21 19.76
N VAL A 87 -4.83 -8.30 19.32
CA VAL A 87 -5.18 -6.92 19.03
C VAL A 87 -5.48 -6.78 17.53
N ASN A 88 -6.72 -6.47 17.19
CA ASN A 88 -7.13 -6.34 15.80
C ASN A 88 -7.55 -4.91 15.47
N LEU A 89 -7.19 -4.47 14.28
CA LEU A 89 -7.73 -3.26 13.68
C LEU A 89 -9.13 -3.58 13.14
N LEU A 90 -10.14 -2.87 13.65
CA LEU A 90 -11.53 -3.01 13.21
C LEU A 90 -11.80 -2.17 11.97
N GLU A 91 -11.32 -0.94 11.99
CA GLU A 91 -11.55 0.03 10.92
C GLU A 91 -10.36 0.98 10.78
N SER A 92 -10.09 1.41 9.55
CA SER A 92 -9.20 2.51 9.24
C SER A 92 -9.85 3.46 8.26
N SER A 93 -9.70 4.76 8.48
CA SER A 93 -10.20 5.81 7.58
C SER A 93 -9.23 6.97 7.52
N VAL A 94 -9.27 7.73 6.42
CA VAL A 94 -8.47 8.94 6.25
C VAL A 94 -9.41 10.11 6.02
N LYS A 95 -9.24 11.17 6.80
CA LYS A 95 -9.99 12.41 6.61
C LYS A 95 -9.05 13.61 6.74
N GLY A 96 -8.95 14.37 5.67
CA GLY A 96 -7.93 15.41 5.55
C GLY A 96 -6.55 14.76 5.66
N LYS A 97 -5.71 15.25 6.59
CA LYS A 97 -4.37 14.69 6.84
C LYS A 97 -4.32 13.77 8.08
N THR A 98 -5.45 13.22 8.49
CA THR A 98 -5.54 12.39 9.68
C THR A 98 -5.97 10.97 9.32
N ALA A 99 -5.15 9.99 9.67
CA ALA A 99 -5.51 8.59 9.67
C ALA A 99 -6.16 8.23 11.03
N SER A 100 -7.38 7.70 11.02
CA SER A 100 -8.12 7.24 12.19
C SER A 100 -8.12 5.72 12.20
N LEU A 101 -7.65 5.13 13.30
CA LEU A 101 -7.50 3.69 13.46
C LEU A 101 -8.30 3.23 14.67
N ASN A 102 -9.28 2.36 14.44
CA ASN A 102 -10.14 1.80 15.48
C ASN A 102 -9.75 0.36 15.78
N TYR A 103 -9.48 0.05 17.05
CA TYR A 103 -9.00 -1.26 17.50
C TYR A 103 -10.01 -1.95 18.42
N THR A 104 -9.87 -3.27 18.53
CA THR A 104 -10.61 -4.07 19.53
C THR A 104 -10.25 -3.65 20.96
N THR A 105 -11.18 -3.89 21.90
CA THR A 105 -10.99 -3.61 23.35
C THR A 105 -9.74 -4.29 23.94
N THR A 106 -9.25 -5.37 23.35
CA THR A 106 -8.00 -6.03 23.72
C THR A 106 -6.77 -5.12 23.58
N TYR A 107 -6.86 -4.05 22.81
CA TYR A 107 -5.83 -3.02 22.73
C TYR A 107 -5.50 -2.42 24.12
N LYS A 108 -6.52 -2.21 24.97
CA LYS A 108 -6.38 -1.64 26.33
C LYS A 108 -5.58 -2.57 27.28
N GLN A 109 -5.41 -3.84 26.92
CA GLN A 109 -4.66 -4.82 27.69
C GLN A 109 -3.18 -4.89 27.28
N MET A 110 -2.78 -4.09 26.31
CA MET A 110 -1.40 -4.07 25.83
C MET A 110 -0.48 -3.50 26.91
N PRO A 111 0.65 -4.15 27.21
CA PRO A 111 1.65 -3.58 28.13
C PRO A 111 2.11 -2.22 27.64
N SER A 112 2.25 -1.24 28.53
CA SER A 112 2.53 0.18 28.15
C SER A 112 3.77 0.34 27.27
N GLN A 113 4.83 -0.46 27.50
CA GLN A 113 6.03 -0.42 26.66
C GLN A 113 5.75 -0.92 25.24
N VAL A 114 4.94 -1.97 25.10
CA VAL A 114 4.55 -2.53 23.79
C VAL A 114 3.64 -1.54 23.06
N GLU A 115 2.68 -0.94 23.77
CA GLU A 115 1.80 0.08 23.19
C GLU A 115 2.58 1.27 22.68
N LEU A 116 3.53 1.78 23.47
CA LEU A 116 4.38 2.91 23.07
C LEU A 116 5.16 2.61 21.79
N LEU A 117 5.80 1.44 21.72
CA LEU A 117 6.53 1.00 20.52
C LEU A 117 5.60 0.83 19.31
N TYR A 118 4.44 0.21 19.54
CA TYR A 118 3.47 0.00 18.46
C TYR A 118 2.95 1.33 17.91
N ARG A 119 2.55 2.24 18.76
CA ARG A 119 2.11 3.59 18.34
C ARG A 119 3.21 4.33 17.60
N ALA A 120 4.44 4.30 18.11
CA ALA A 120 5.58 4.91 17.44
C ALA A 120 5.85 4.29 16.05
N ALA A 121 5.75 2.96 15.93
CA ALA A 121 5.90 2.25 14.67
C ALA A 121 4.82 2.66 13.67
N VAL A 122 3.55 2.66 14.07
CA VAL A 122 2.41 3.05 13.23
C VAL A 122 2.54 4.50 12.77
N VAL A 123 2.80 5.44 13.69
CA VAL A 123 2.98 6.85 13.34
C VAL A 123 4.13 7.03 12.35
N LYS A 124 5.31 6.45 12.63
CA LYS A 124 6.46 6.54 11.72
C LYS A 124 6.20 5.92 10.35
N THR A 125 5.42 4.85 10.29
CA THR A 125 5.03 4.21 9.03
C THR A 125 4.07 5.09 8.23
N LEU A 126 3.00 5.57 8.85
CA LEU A 126 1.93 6.27 8.13
C LEU A 126 2.28 7.72 7.76
N THR A 127 3.07 8.42 8.58
CA THR A 127 3.49 9.80 8.28
C THR A 127 4.55 9.93 7.19
N GLN A 128 4.96 8.83 6.55
CA GLN A 128 5.71 8.85 5.31
C GLN A 128 4.83 9.16 4.09
N LEU A 129 3.52 8.94 4.22
CA LEU A 129 2.56 9.33 3.20
C LEU A 129 2.34 10.85 3.28
N ASP A 130 2.51 11.55 2.15
CA ASP A 130 2.35 13.02 2.08
C ASP A 130 0.96 13.49 2.52
N ASP A 131 -0.03 12.59 2.40
CA ASP A 131 -1.42 12.83 2.78
C ASP A 131 -1.68 12.63 4.28
N ILE A 132 -0.72 12.13 5.07
CA ILE A 132 -0.89 11.82 6.49
C ILE A 132 0.07 12.64 7.35
N SER A 133 -0.49 13.47 8.23
CA SER A 133 0.27 14.23 9.23
C SER A 133 -0.05 13.81 10.66
N TYR A 134 -1.20 13.19 10.88
CA TYR A 134 -1.70 12.80 12.20
C TYR A 134 -2.26 11.39 12.17
N VAL A 135 -2.13 10.69 13.30
CA VAL A 135 -2.74 9.37 13.52
C VAL A 135 -3.53 9.39 14.81
N HIS A 136 -4.84 9.10 14.72
CA HIS A 136 -5.71 8.93 15.85
C HIS A 136 -5.93 7.44 16.13
N PHE A 137 -5.82 7.04 17.39
CA PHE A 137 -6.07 5.69 17.86
C PHE A 137 -7.35 5.67 18.68
N TYR A 138 -8.31 4.87 18.25
CA TYR A 138 -9.57 4.63 18.95
C TYR A 138 -9.63 3.17 19.41
N VAL A 139 -10.42 2.92 20.43
CA VAL A 139 -10.66 1.58 20.96
C VAL A 139 -12.13 1.46 21.34
N ASP A 140 -12.86 0.63 20.64
CA ASP A 140 -14.26 0.30 20.93
C ASP A 140 -14.37 -0.75 22.05
#